data_1cede32b4e9729810ed68b4642cfb031
#
_entry.id   1cede32b4e9729810ed68b4642cfb031
#
_cell.length_a   1.000
_cell.length_b   1.000
_cell.length_c   1.000
_cell.angle_alpha   90.00
_cell.angle_beta   90.00
_cell.angle_gamma   90.00
#
_symmetry.space_group_name_H-M   'P 1'
#
loop_
_entity.id
_entity.type
_entity.pdbx_description
1 polymer ?
#
loop_
_entity_poly.entity_id
_entity_poly.type
_entity_poly.pdbx_seq_one_letter_code
_entity_poly.pdbx_strand_id
1 'polypeptide(L)'
;MIENLDFLLVSVALGLLVLSLLIRAARIRRFFKKETKSLGVVRITFLHNFLNNFLPMRIGEFSFPLLLRESYGIDNKISLRALFIFRLTDLLSIIFLSLFIFLSFYHSLMLNILIFVAWYLGVSYLLQERDIKKNLFEKIEILILSLLAWFIKVFALTYLLLSLISVSLESSFVAVIFGELTSILPIHGFAGTGTYEGGIIFGLNSFDKNINIDSMISASVLVHFTVLLYSLILAIVSTFIKKT
;
A
#
# COMPACT_ATOMS: atom_id res chain seq x y z
N MET A 1 20.58 -13.44 13.88
CA MET A 1 19.75 -12.58 13.04
C MET A 1 19.17 -11.37 13.79
N ILE A 2 18.72 -11.52 15.04
CA ILE A 2 18.15 -10.40 15.84
C ILE A 2 19.24 -9.52 16.48
N GLU A 3 20.45 -10.04 16.69
CA GLU A 3 21.56 -9.33 17.35
C GLU A 3 22.09 -8.09 16.60
N ASN A 4 21.80 -7.96 15.31
CA ASN A 4 22.25 -6.83 14.47
C ASN A 4 21.08 -6.00 13.92
N LEU A 5 19.91 -6.07 14.56
CA LEU A 5 18.74 -5.31 14.13
C LEU A 5 19.01 -3.80 14.32
N ASP A 6 19.04 -3.06 13.23
CA ASP A 6 19.15 -1.60 13.31
C ASP A 6 17.81 -0.98 13.72
N PHE A 7 17.66 -0.77 15.02
CA PHE A 7 16.45 -0.18 15.61
C PHE A 7 16.10 1.18 15.00
N LEU A 8 17.08 1.94 14.53
CA LEU A 8 16.83 3.21 13.87
C LEU A 8 16.13 2.99 12.53
N LEU A 9 16.64 2.06 11.71
CA LEU A 9 16.04 1.73 10.41
C LEU A 9 14.61 1.19 10.58
N VAL A 10 14.38 0.31 11.55
CA VAL A 10 13.03 -0.21 11.86
C VAL A 10 12.09 0.92 12.27
N SER A 11 12.52 1.82 13.14
CA SER A 11 11.71 2.95 13.60
C SER A 11 11.37 3.91 12.46
N VAL A 12 12.32 4.20 11.58
CA VAL A 12 12.10 5.01 10.38
C VAL A 12 11.10 4.32 9.45
N ALA A 13 11.28 3.02 9.19
CA ALA A 13 10.36 2.25 8.35
C ALA A 13 8.92 2.28 8.89
N LEU A 14 8.73 2.07 10.19
CA LEU A 14 7.42 2.17 10.85
C LEU A 14 6.81 3.58 10.70
N GLY A 15 7.60 4.63 10.90
CA GLY A 15 7.17 6.01 10.71
C GLY A 15 6.71 6.28 9.27
N LEU A 16 7.45 5.77 8.27
CA LEU A 16 7.08 5.87 6.86
C LEU A 16 5.81 5.08 6.52
N LEU A 17 5.61 3.90 7.12
CA LEU A 17 4.37 3.14 6.97
C LEU A 17 3.15 3.91 7.49
N VAL A 18 3.28 4.55 8.66
CA VAL A 18 2.23 5.43 9.19
C VAL A 18 1.98 6.61 8.25
N LEU A 19 3.04 7.26 7.74
CA LEU A 19 2.93 8.36 6.78
C LEU A 19 2.20 7.93 5.51
N SER A 20 2.50 6.74 4.96
CA SER A 20 1.76 6.19 3.82
C SER A 20 0.26 6.07 4.09
N LEU A 21 -0.15 5.61 5.29
CA LEU A 21 -1.57 5.54 5.66
C LEU A 21 -2.20 6.92 5.85
N LEU A 22 -1.48 7.89 6.39
CA LEU A 22 -1.97 9.27 6.50
C LEU A 22 -2.20 9.92 5.12
N ILE A 23 -1.33 9.63 4.14
CA ILE A 23 -1.51 10.06 2.75
C ILE A 23 -2.74 9.39 2.13
N ARG A 24 -2.98 8.10 2.41
CA ARG A 24 -4.23 7.42 2.00
C ARG A 24 -5.46 8.06 2.66
N ALA A 25 -5.39 8.45 3.92
CA ALA A 25 -6.46 9.19 4.59
C ALA A 25 -6.69 10.57 3.94
N ALA A 26 -5.62 11.30 3.59
CA ALA A 26 -5.72 12.55 2.86
C ALA A 26 -6.40 12.38 1.48
N ARG A 27 -6.09 11.27 0.75
CA ARG A 27 -6.76 10.90 -0.51
C ARG A 27 -8.26 10.68 -0.31
N ILE A 28 -8.67 9.93 0.70
CA ILE A 28 -10.07 9.68 1.03
C ILE A 28 -10.76 11.00 1.35
N ARG A 29 -10.15 11.83 2.21
CA ARG A 29 -10.68 13.15 2.54
C ARG A 29 -10.81 14.05 1.30
N ARG A 30 -9.85 14.00 0.39
CA ARG A 30 -9.92 14.78 -0.85
C ARG A 30 -11.05 14.32 -1.75
N PHE A 31 -11.33 13.03 -1.76
CA PHE A 31 -12.44 12.45 -2.52
C PHE A 31 -13.81 12.88 -1.94
N PHE A 32 -13.97 12.85 -0.62
CA PHE A 32 -15.21 13.17 0.11
C PHE A 32 -15.15 14.52 0.84
N LYS A 33 -14.50 15.53 0.26
CA LYS A 33 -14.12 16.81 0.88
C LYS A 33 -15.27 17.52 1.61
N LYS A 34 -16.49 17.47 1.08
CA LYS A 34 -17.66 18.16 1.67
C LYS A 34 -18.31 17.38 2.83
N GLU A 35 -18.06 16.10 2.91
CA GLU A 35 -18.82 15.15 3.74
C GLU A 35 -18.01 14.66 4.94
N THR A 36 -16.67 14.89 4.95
CA THR A 36 -15.78 14.25 5.93
C THR A 36 -14.87 15.22 6.66
N LYS A 37 -14.56 14.88 7.94
CA LYS A 37 -13.56 15.57 8.76
C LYS A 37 -12.25 14.78 8.81
N SER A 38 -11.12 15.49 8.94
CA SER A 38 -9.76 14.90 8.83
C SER A 38 -9.54 13.74 9.79
N LEU A 39 -9.79 13.95 11.08
CA LEU A 39 -9.51 12.95 12.12
C LEU A 39 -10.38 11.70 11.97
N GLY A 40 -11.67 11.88 11.65
CA GLY A 40 -12.55 10.74 11.43
C GLY A 40 -12.15 9.89 10.21
N VAL A 41 -11.64 10.52 9.15
CA VAL A 41 -11.10 9.78 7.99
C VAL A 41 -9.83 9.02 8.35
N VAL A 42 -8.94 9.57 9.17
CA VAL A 42 -7.75 8.86 9.68
C VAL A 42 -8.19 7.62 10.47
N ARG A 43 -9.16 7.77 11.37
CA ARG A 43 -9.75 6.65 12.11
C ARG A 43 -10.26 5.55 11.18
N ILE A 44 -11.06 5.91 10.19
CA ILE A 44 -11.60 4.97 9.20
C ILE A 44 -10.47 4.27 8.44
N THR A 45 -9.45 5.02 8.02
CA THR A 45 -8.30 4.46 7.28
C THR A 45 -7.55 3.42 8.10
N PHE A 46 -7.30 3.67 9.39
CA PHE A 46 -6.61 2.74 10.27
C PHE A 46 -7.42 1.47 10.50
N LEU A 47 -8.71 1.60 10.82
CA LEU A 47 -9.61 0.45 11.00
C LEU A 47 -9.76 -0.36 9.72
N HIS A 48 -9.97 0.30 8.59
CA HIS A 48 -10.08 -0.37 7.30
C HIS A 48 -8.79 -1.13 6.93
N ASN A 49 -7.62 -0.49 7.13
CA ASN A 49 -6.33 -1.13 6.87
C ASN A 49 -6.13 -2.39 7.73
N PHE A 50 -6.47 -2.31 9.02
CA PHE A 50 -6.40 -3.46 9.92
C PHE A 50 -7.34 -4.59 9.45
N LEU A 51 -8.62 -4.31 9.23
CA LEU A 51 -9.60 -5.31 8.80
C LEU A 51 -9.21 -5.93 7.46
N ASN A 52 -8.67 -5.14 6.54
CA ASN A 52 -8.23 -5.63 5.24
C ASN A 52 -6.97 -6.51 5.30
N ASN A 53 -6.09 -6.28 6.26
CA ASN A 53 -4.90 -7.09 6.46
C ASN A 53 -5.20 -8.41 7.22
N PHE A 54 -6.16 -8.41 8.16
CA PHE A 54 -6.44 -9.58 8.99
C PHE A 54 -7.48 -10.51 8.41
N LEU A 55 -8.51 -9.99 7.73
CA LEU A 55 -9.59 -10.81 7.22
C LEU A 55 -9.17 -11.54 5.92
N PRO A 56 -9.54 -12.84 5.79
CA PRO A 56 -9.19 -13.61 4.60
C PRO A 56 -9.91 -13.10 3.36
N MET A 57 -9.39 -13.44 2.18
CA MET A 57 -10.01 -13.17 0.87
C MET A 57 -10.44 -11.70 0.67
N ARG A 58 -9.76 -10.77 1.35
CA ARG A 58 -10.06 -9.33 1.30
C ARG A 58 -11.49 -8.94 1.68
N ILE A 59 -12.18 -9.76 2.46
CA ILE A 59 -13.51 -9.41 2.98
C ILE A 59 -13.47 -8.08 3.76
N GLY A 60 -12.32 -7.73 4.34
CA GLY A 60 -12.08 -6.43 4.97
C GLY A 60 -12.34 -5.21 4.09
N GLU A 61 -12.33 -5.35 2.76
CA GLU A 61 -12.68 -4.26 1.83
C GLU A 61 -14.10 -3.71 2.08
N PHE A 62 -15.04 -4.56 2.46
CA PHE A 62 -16.41 -4.15 2.77
C PHE A 62 -16.50 -3.30 4.05
N SER A 63 -15.47 -3.28 4.88
CA SER A 63 -15.44 -2.37 6.05
C SER A 63 -15.43 -0.90 5.63
N PHE A 64 -14.85 -0.56 4.49
CA PHE A 64 -14.74 0.83 4.04
C PHE A 64 -16.09 1.52 3.84
N PRO A 65 -17.03 1.00 3.01
CA PRO A 65 -18.34 1.59 2.88
C PRO A 65 -19.15 1.58 4.18
N LEU A 66 -19.01 0.52 5.00
CA LEU A 66 -19.73 0.45 6.29
C LEU A 66 -19.25 1.54 7.26
N LEU A 67 -17.95 1.74 7.39
CA LEU A 67 -17.36 2.77 8.26
C LEU A 67 -17.71 4.18 7.79
N LEU A 68 -17.73 4.44 6.48
CA LEU A 68 -18.13 5.74 5.92
C LEU A 68 -19.63 6.01 6.13
N ARG A 69 -20.47 5.00 5.97
CA ARG A 69 -21.92 5.11 6.25
C ARG A 69 -22.18 5.38 7.72
N GLU A 70 -21.54 4.64 8.62
CA GLU A 70 -21.69 4.80 10.06
C GLU A 70 -21.22 6.17 10.57
N SER A 71 -20.09 6.66 10.04
CA SER A 71 -19.45 7.89 10.53
C SER A 71 -20.00 9.16 9.87
N TYR A 72 -20.45 9.09 8.62
CA TYR A 72 -20.76 10.26 7.82
C TYR A 72 -22.09 10.14 7.04
N GLY A 73 -22.81 9.03 7.15
CA GLY A 73 -24.07 8.82 6.41
C GLY A 73 -23.88 8.67 4.89
N ILE A 74 -22.64 8.45 4.40
CA ILE A 74 -22.36 8.35 2.98
C ILE A 74 -22.97 7.04 2.42
N ASP A 75 -23.66 7.15 1.30
CA ASP A 75 -24.29 6.01 0.64
C ASP A 75 -23.28 4.93 0.24
N ASN A 76 -23.65 3.67 0.45
CA ASN A 76 -22.78 2.53 0.17
C ASN A 76 -22.37 2.44 -1.31
N LYS A 77 -23.24 2.82 -2.26
CA LYS A 77 -22.92 2.81 -3.69
C LYS A 77 -21.81 3.81 -4.02
N ILE A 78 -21.88 5.00 -3.42
CA ILE A 78 -20.85 6.05 -3.59
C ILE A 78 -19.53 5.57 -2.98
N SER A 79 -19.57 5.00 -1.79
CA SER A 79 -18.39 4.48 -1.09
C SER A 79 -17.74 3.31 -1.82
N LEU A 80 -18.54 2.38 -2.36
CA LEU A 80 -18.03 1.25 -3.16
C LEU A 80 -17.39 1.71 -4.47
N ARG A 81 -17.98 2.68 -5.17
CA ARG A 81 -17.37 3.29 -6.35
C ARG A 81 -16.04 3.95 -6.02
N ALA A 82 -15.99 4.72 -4.93
CA ALA A 82 -14.74 5.33 -4.46
C ALA A 82 -13.69 4.26 -4.13
N LEU A 83 -14.06 3.18 -3.44
CA LEU A 83 -13.17 2.07 -3.14
C LEU A 83 -12.62 1.43 -4.41
N PHE A 84 -13.46 1.16 -5.40
CA PHE A 84 -13.04 0.62 -6.69
C PHE A 84 -12.01 1.53 -7.37
N ILE A 85 -12.26 2.84 -7.42
CA ILE A 85 -11.33 3.82 -7.98
C ILE A 85 -10.00 3.81 -7.22
N PHE A 86 -10.04 3.79 -5.89
CA PHE A 86 -8.82 3.73 -5.07
C PHE A 86 -8.04 2.44 -5.33
N ARG A 87 -8.70 1.29 -5.48
CA ARG A 87 -8.03 0.03 -5.80
C ARG A 87 -7.40 0.04 -7.18
N LEU A 88 -8.11 0.62 -8.15
CA LEU A 88 -7.59 0.74 -9.51
C LEU A 88 -6.37 1.69 -9.56
N THR A 89 -6.45 2.84 -8.89
CA THR A 89 -5.31 3.77 -8.80
C THR A 89 -4.14 3.18 -8.02
N ASP A 90 -4.41 2.39 -6.97
CA ASP A 90 -3.39 1.67 -6.21
C ASP A 90 -2.68 0.61 -7.07
N LEU A 91 -3.43 -0.21 -7.82
CA LEU A 91 -2.88 -1.21 -8.74
C LEU A 91 -2.01 -0.57 -9.83
N LEU A 92 -2.51 0.50 -10.45
CA LEU A 92 -1.76 1.21 -11.47
C LEU A 92 -0.51 1.89 -10.90
N SER A 93 -0.54 2.37 -9.66
CA SER A 93 0.62 2.96 -9.00
C SER A 93 1.71 1.91 -8.72
N ILE A 94 1.35 0.71 -8.26
CA ILE A 94 2.34 -0.34 -8.02
C ILE A 94 2.93 -0.90 -9.32
N ILE A 95 2.11 -1.05 -10.38
CA ILE A 95 2.59 -1.44 -11.70
C ILE A 95 3.56 -0.39 -12.25
N PHE A 96 3.20 0.90 -12.13
CA PHE A 96 4.08 1.99 -12.53
C PHE A 96 5.41 1.94 -11.79
N LEU A 97 5.40 1.82 -10.45
CA LEU A 97 6.61 1.73 -9.64
C LEU A 97 7.46 0.51 -10.02
N SER A 98 6.82 -0.63 -10.25
CA SER A 98 7.50 -1.86 -10.68
C SER A 98 8.25 -1.66 -12.01
N LEU A 99 7.57 -1.11 -12.99
CA LEU A 99 8.16 -0.85 -14.31
C LEU A 99 9.23 0.25 -14.26
N PHE A 100 8.98 1.31 -13.50
CA PHE A 100 9.93 2.41 -13.32
C PHE A 100 11.24 1.91 -12.71
N ILE A 101 11.16 1.13 -11.62
CA ILE A 101 12.33 0.58 -10.94
C ILE A 101 13.05 -0.41 -11.87
N PHE A 102 12.31 -1.34 -12.49
CA PHE A 102 12.89 -2.32 -13.40
C PHE A 102 13.67 -1.66 -14.54
N LEU A 103 13.11 -0.63 -15.19
CA LEU A 103 13.77 0.06 -16.29
C LEU A 103 14.88 0.99 -15.84
N SER A 104 14.85 1.50 -14.61
CA SER A 104 15.95 2.29 -14.06
C SER A 104 17.22 1.48 -13.95
N PHE A 105 17.14 0.17 -13.71
CA PHE A 105 18.31 -0.73 -13.74
C PHE A 105 18.91 -0.88 -15.14
N TYR A 106 18.15 -0.69 -16.20
CA TYR A 106 18.62 -0.73 -17.58
C TYR A 106 19.02 0.65 -18.15
N HIS A 107 19.07 1.68 -17.29
CA HIS A 107 19.48 3.05 -17.66
C HIS A 107 18.66 3.69 -18.80
N SER A 108 17.40 3.31 -18.98
CA SER A 108 16.54 3.83 -20.03
C SER A 108 15.62 4.96 -19.57
N LEU A 109 16.17 6.18 -19.50
CA LEU A 109 15.40 7.39 -19.11
C LEU A 109 14.18 7.61 -20.03
N MET A 110 14.34 7.37 -21.33
CA MET A 110 13.27 7.58 -22.33
C MET A 110 12.09 6.63 -22.08
N LEU A 111 12.34 5.37 -21.78
CA LEU A 111 11.29 4.40 -21.44
C LEU A 111 10.58 4.75 -20.13
N ASN A 112 11.30 5.24 -19.13
CA ASN A 112 10.70 5.72 -17.87
C ASN A 112 9.73 6.88 -18.11
N ILE A 113 10.08 7.83 -18.96
CA ILE A 113 9.19 8.95 -19.35
C ILE A 113 7.94 8.43 -20.07
N LEU A 114 8.10 7.51 -21.03
CA LEU A 114 6.97 6.93 -21.77
C LEU A 114 6.01 6.19 -20.83
N ILE A 115 6.52 5.43 -19.87
CA ILE A 115 5.69 4.73 -18.88
C ILE A 115 4.96 5.72 -17.99
N PHE A 116 5.62 6.80 -17.56
CA PHE A 116 4.97 7.84 -16.76
C PHE A 116 3.81 8.48 -17.54
N VAL A 117 4.03 8.81 -18.80
CA VAL A 117 2.99 9.38 -19.69
C VAL A 117 1.85 8.38 -19.89
N ALA A 118 2.15 7.12 -20.20
CA ALA A 118 1.15 6.07 -20.39
C ALA A 118 0.33 5.81 -19.11
N TRP A 119 0.99 5.76 -17.97
CA TRP A 119 0.34 5.66 -16.67
C TRP A 119 -0.61 6.84 -16.43
N TYR A 120 -0.12 8.08 -16.62
CA TYR A 120 -0.91 9.29 -16.43
C TYR A 120 -2.15 9.30 -17.34
N LEU A 121 -1.98 9.00 -18.64
CA LEU A 121 -3.08 8.96 -19.61
C LEU A 121 -4.09 7.86 -19.26
N GLY A 122 -3.63 6.67 -18.95
CA GLY A 122 -4.49 5.54 -18.58
C GLY A 122 -5.34 5.84 -17.35
N VAL A 123 -4.73 6.38 -16.31
CA VAL A 123 -5.46 6.70 -15.08
C VAL A 123 -6.38 7.90 -15.28
N SER A 124 -5.96 8.91 -16.04
CA SER A 124 -6.81 10.07 -16.37
C SER A 124 -8.05 9.64 -17.14
N TYR A 125 -7.91 8.71 -18.09
CA TYR A 125 -9.03 8.12 -18.82
C TYR A 125 -10.01 7.38 -17.90
N LEU A 126 -9.50 6.55 -17.00
CA LEU A 126 -10.33 5.79 -16.05
C LEU A 126 -11.09 6.69 -15.06
N LEU A 127 -10.51 7.84 -14.69
CA LEU A 127 -11.19 8.83 -13.85
C LEU A 127 -12.16 9.74 -14.63
N GLN A 128 -12.29 9.56 -15.93
CA GLN A 128 -13.20 10.35 -16.78
C GLN A 128 -14.65 9.87 -16.70
N GLU A 129 -14.96 8.86 -15.84
CA GLU A 129 -16.31 8.32 -15.65
C GLU A 129 -17.31 9.45 -15.33
N ARG A 130 -18.43 9.47 -16.07
CA ARG A 130 -19.41 10.58 -16.11
C ARG A 130 -20.04 10.92 -14.77
N ASP A 131 -20.06 9.97 -13.83
CA ASP A 131 -20.70 10.12 -12.51
C ASP A 131 -19.81 10.81 -11.47
N ILE A 132 -18.51 10.98 -11.74
CA ILE A 132 -17.60 11.66 -10.82
C ILE A 132 -17.40 13.10 -11.33
N LYS A 133 -18.27 14.01 -10.88
CA LYS A 133 -18.16 15.45 -11.18
C LYS A 133 -16.95 16.08 -10.46
N LYS A 134 -15.75 15.57 -10.73
CA LYS A 134 -14.49 16.14 -10.25
C LYS A 134 -13.79 16.87 -11.37
N ASN A 135 -13.23 18.04 -11.06
CA ASN A 135 -12.40 18.76 -12.01
C ASN A 135 -11.05 18.04 -12.20
N LEU A 136 -10.33 18.36 -13.26
CA LEU A 136 -9.06 17.73 -13.62
C LEU A 136 -8.04 17.77 -12.47
N PHE A 137 -7.96 18.90 -11.75
CA PHE A 137 -7.03 19.06 -10.63
C PHE A 137 -7.32 18.09 -9.47
N GLU A 138 -8.59 17.86 -9.14
CA GLU A 138 -8.95 16.91 -8.09
C GLU A 138 -8.62 15.46 -8.46
N LYS A 139 -8.74 15.12 -9.74
CA LYS A 139 -8.34 13.81 -10.26
C LYS A 139 -6.82 13.63 -10.16
N ILE A 140 -6.05 14.61 -10.60
CA ILE A 140 -4.58 14.61 -10.51
C ILE A 140 -4.11 14.47 -9.06
N GLU A 141 -4.71 15.21 -8.12
CA GLU A 141 -4.36 15.09 -6.70
C GLU A 141 -4.60 13.68 -6.14
N ILE A 142 -5.72 13.04 -6.47
CA ILE A 142 -6.01 11.65 -6.04
C ILE A 142 -4.94 10.70 -6.57
N LEU A 143 -4.49 10.89 -7.81
CA LEU A 143 -3.45 10.09 -8.44
C LEU A 143 -2.08 10.28 -7.78
N ILE A 144 -1.68 11.52 -7.57
CA ILE A 144 -0.40 11.84 -6.91
C ILE A 144 -0.39 11.26 -5.49
N LEU A 145 -1.49 11.41 -4.75
CA LEU A 145 -1.59 10.86 -3.40
C LEU A 145 -1.52 9.33 -3.40
N SER A 146 -2.10 8.64 -4.40
CA SER A 146 -1.98 7.19 -4.54
C SER A 146 -0.54 6.78 -4.81
N LEU A 147 0.11 7.41 -5.79
CA LEU A 147 1.48 7.11 -6.15
C LEU A 147 2.45 7.38 -4.98
N LEU A 148 2.28 8.52 -4.30
CA LEU A 148 3.11 8.89 -3.17
C LEU A 148 2.94 7.92 -1.99
N ALA A 149 1.70 7.51 -1.69
CA ALA A 149 1.43 6.52 -0.64
C ALA A 149 2.11 5.18 -0.93
N TRP A 150 2.05 4.71 -2.19
CA TRP A 150 2.71 3.48 -2.59
C TRP A 150 4.23 3.59 -2.62
N PHE A 151 4.77 4.68 -3.14
CA PHE A 151 6.20 4.94 -3.13
C PHE A 151 6.77 4.89 -1.71
N ILE A 152 6.16 5.61 -0.77
CA ILE A 152 6.58 5.63 0.63
C ILE A 152 6.44 4.25 1.27
N LYS A 153 5.34 3.51 1.00
CA LYS A 153 5.14 2.16 1.54
C LYS A 153 6.21 1.19 1.05
N VAL A 154 6.44 1.13 -0.27
CA VAL A 154 7.45 0.24 -0.86
C VAL A 154 8.83 0.58 -0.32
N PHE A 155 9.17 1.86 -0.24
CA PHE A 155 10.44 2.32 0.32
C PHE A 155 10.60 1.89 1.79
N ALA A 156 9.58 2.09 2.62
CA ALA A 156 9.59 1.68 4.02
C ALA A 156 9.81 0.16 4.20
N LEU A 157 9.09 -0.66 3.43
CA LEU A 157 9.22 -2.10 3.49
C LEU A 157 10.57 -2.61 2.95
N THR A 158 11.12 -1.93 1.93
CA THR A 158 12.46 -2.22 1.42
C THR A 158 13.52 -2.00 2.50
N TYR A 159 13.48 -0.86 3.21
CA TYR A 159 14.41 -0.60 4.30
C TYR A 159 14.21 -1.57 5.47
N LEU A 160 12.97 -1.94 5.76
CA LEU A 160 12.69 -2.97 6.77
C LEU A 160 13.30 -4.31 6.37
N LEU A 161 13.17 -4.73 5.10
CA LEU A 161 13.75 -5.98 4.61
C LEU A 161 15.28 -5.93 4.66
N LEU A 162 15.91 -4.82 4.26
CA LEU A 162 17.36 -4.60 4.34
C LEU A 162 17.90 -4.65 5.78
N SER A 163 17.10 -4.27 6.78
CA SER A 163 17.52 -4.39 8.18
C SER A 163 17.51 -5.82 8.71
N LEU A 164 16.86 -6.75 7.99
CA LEU A 164 16.70 -8.15 8.40
C LEU A 164 17.61 -9.12 7.67
N ILE A 165 18.00 -8.79 6.44
CA ILE A 165 18.82 -9.67 5.58
C ILE A 165 19.77 -8.84 4.72
N SER A 166 21.02 -9.32 4.58
CA SER A 166 22.05 -8.67 3.77
C SER A 166 21.87 -9.01 2.29
N VAL A 167 21.16 -8.14 1.58
CA VAL A 167 20.86 -8.26 0.14
C VAL A 167 21.03 -6.91 -0.54
N SER A 168 21.08 -6.88 -1.88
CA SER A 168 21.15 -5.63 -2.61
C SER A 168 19.84 -4.82 -2.46
N LEU A 169 19.93 -3.51 -2.61
CA LEU A 169 18.76 -2.62 -2.60
C LEU A 169 17.77 -3.03 -3.69
N GLU A 170 18.27 -3.41 -4.86
CA GLU A 170 17.48 -3.84 -6.02
C GLU A 170 16.67 -5.11 -5.71
N SER A 171 17.33 -6.15 -5.18
CA SER A 171 16.67 -7.39 -4.77
C SER A 171 15.57 -7.13 -3.73
N SER A 172 15.84 -6.24 -2.78
CA SER A 172 14.88 -5.87 -1.74
C SER A 172 13.65 -5.15 -2.32
N PHE A 173 13.86 -4.21 -3.23
CA PHE A 173 12.74 -3.52 -3.90
C PHE A 173 11.87 -4.50 -4.67
N VAL A 174 12.47 -5.37 -5.47
CA VAL A 174 11.73 -6.36 -6.25
C VAL A 174 10.97 -7.32 -5.34
N ALA A 175 11.61 -7.81 -4.28
CA ALA A 175 10.98 -8.69 -3.31
C ALA A 175 9.74 -8.05 -2.66
N VAL A 176 9.85 -6.80 -2.22
CA VAL A 176 8.72 -6.05 -1.64
C VAL A 176 7.60 -5.85 -2.66
N ILE A 177 7.93 -5.52 -3.90
CA ILE A 177 6.92 -5.36 -4.96
C ILE A 177 6.15 -6.67 -5.18
N PHE A 178 6.83 -7.81 -5.25
CA PHE A 178 6.15 -9.10 -5.39
C PHE A 178 5.29 -9.43 -4.17
N GLY A 179 5.76 -9.19 -2.95
CA GLY A 179 4.96 -9.33 -1.74
C GLY A 179 3.70 -8.45 -1.76
N GLU A 180 3.82 -7.19 -2.17
CA GLU A 180 2.67 -6.27 -2.26
C GLU A 180 1.71 -6.64 -3.41
N LEU A 181 2.21 -7.13 -4.53
CA LEU A 181 1.36 -7.63 -5.63
C LEU A 181 0.54 -8.84 -5.18
N THR A 182 1.13 -9.79 -4.46
CA THR A 182 0.37 -10.92 -3.91
C THR A 182 -0.68 -10.47 -2.90
N SER A 183 -0.40 -9.41 -2.12
CA SER A 183 -1.36 -8.85 -1.19
C SER A 183 -2.57 -8.18 -1.87
N ILE A 184 -2.47 -7.77 -3.13
CA ILE A 184 -3.57 -7.18 -3.91
C ILE A 184 -4.51 -8.26 -4.46
N LEU A 185 -4.02 -9.48 -4.67
CA LEU A 185 -4.84 -10.56 -5.19
C LEU A 185 -5.85 -11.05 -4.13
N PRO A 186 -7.09 -11.40 -4.50
CA PRO A 186 -8.08 -11.90 -3.56
C PRO A 186 -7.86 -13.39 -3.19
N ILE A 187 -6.69 -13.94 -3.49
CA ILE A 187 -6.35 -15.36 -3.32
C ILE A 187 -5.36 -15.48 -2.15
N HIS A 188 -5.78 -15.09 -0.97
CA HIS A 188 -4.94 -15.28 0.23
C HIS A 188 -5.78 -15.77 1.42
N GLY A 189 -5.15 -16.57 2.27
CA GLY A 189 -5.73 -17.07 3.50
C GLY A 189 -5.88 -16.00 4.58
N PHE A 190 -6.06 -16.46 5.80
CA PHE A 190 -6.12 -15.57 6.96
C PHE A 190 -4.85 -14.70 7.06
N ALA A 191 -5.03 -13.42 7.22
CA ALA A 191 -3.96 -12.42 7.31
C ALA A 191 -2.96 -12.42 6.14
N GLY A 192 -3.25 -13.05 4.99
CA GLY A 192 -2.32 -13.14 3.85
C GLY A 192 -1.15 -14.09 4.04
N THR A 193 -1.16 -14.90 5.14
CA THR A 193 -0.06 -15.83 5.44
C THR A 193 0.21 -16.82 4.32
N GLY A 194 1.48 -17.04 4.04
CA GLY A 194 1.98 -17.91 2.97
C GLY A 194 2.10 -17.21 1.61
N THR A 195 1.09 -16.42 1.21
CA THR A 195 1.11 -15.76 -0.10
C THR A 195 2.00 -14.53 -0.12
N TYR A 196 1.98 -13.72 0.94
CA TYR A 196 2.82 -12.53 1.07
C TYR A 196 4.30 -12.93 1.17
N GLU A 197 4.61 -13.86 2.06
CA GLU A 197 5.96 -14.41 2.22
C GLU A 197 6.47 -15.05 0.92
N GLY A 198 5.62 -15.85 0.28
CA GLY A 198 5.93 -16.46 -1.01
C GLY A 198 6.27 -15.43 -2.09
N GLY A 199 5.57 -14.30 -2.11
CA GLY A 199 5.87 -13.17 -3.00
C GLY A 199 7.26 -12.57 -2.73
N ILE A 200 7.59 -12.29 -1.47
CA ILE A 200 8.91 -11.76 -1.08
C ILE A 200 10.02 -12.77 -1.44
N ILE A 201 9.85 -14.05 -1.08
CA ILE A 201 10.82 -15.11 -1.36
C ILE A 201 11.04 -15.25 -2.86
N PHE A 202 9.96 -15.25 -3.66
CA PHE A 202 10.05 -15.30 -5.11
C PHE A 202 10.87 -14.12 -5.67
N GLY A 203 10.61 -12.90 -5.19
CA GLY A 203 11.35 -11.72 -5.61
C GLY A 203 12.83 -11.79 -5.23
N LEU A 204 13.18 -12.18 -4.00
CA LEU A 204 14.56 -12.36 -3.56
C LEU A 204 15.29 -13.40 -4.43
N ASN A 205 14.69 -14.57 -4.60
CA ASN A 205 15.30 -15.68 -5.34
C ASN A 205 15.47 -15.38 -6.85
N SER A 206 14.67 -14.47 -7.39
CA SER A 206 14.76 -14.07 -8.79
C SER A 206 16.01 -13.23 -9.10
N PHE A 207 16.55 -12.51 -8.09
CA PHE A 207 17.69 -11.61 -8.25
C PHE A 207 18.97 -12.12 -7.59
N ASP A 208 18.85 -12.88 -6.52
CA ASP A 208 20.03 -13.38 -5.79
C ASP A 208 19.83 -14.84 -5.38
N LYS A 209 20.39 -15.75 -6.17
CA LYS A 209 20.28 -17.20 -5.98
C LYS A 209 21.17 -17.73 -4.85
N ASN A 210 22.08 -16.92 -4.30
CA ASN A 210 23.04 -17.34 -3.29
C ASN A 210 22.53 -17.16 -1.86
N ILE A 211 21.34 -16.55 -1.68
CA ILE A 211 20.77 -16.33 -0.37
C ILE A 211 20.24 -17.65 0.20
N ASN A 212 20.54 -17.93 1.45
CA ASN A 212 19.98 -19.08 2.15
C ASN A 212 18.46 -18.96 2.25
N ILE A 213 17.74 -20.02 1.86
CA ILE A 213 16.28 -20.07 1.88
C ILE A 213 15.69 -19.82 3.28
N ASP A 214 16.33 -20.31 4.34
CA ASP A 214 15.88 -20.11 5.72
C ASP A 214 15.94 -18.61 6.11
N SER A 215 16.94 -17.90 5.61
CA SER A 215 17.07 -16.45 5.82
C SER A 215 15.98 -15.68 5.08
N MET A 216 15.64 -16.10 3.84
CA MET A 216 14.53 -15.49 3.07
C MET A 216 13.19 -15.71 3.76
N ILE A 217 12.92 -16.94 4.23
CA ILE A 217 11.69 -17.28 4.96
C ILE A 217 11.58 -16.43 6.22
N SER A 218 12.64 -16.43 7.03
CA SER A 218 12.65 -15.71 8.31
C SER A 218 12.45 -14.20 8.11
N ALA A 219 13.14 -13.59 7.13
CA ALA A 219 13.02 -12.17 6.84
C ALA A 219 11.61 -11.83 6.31
N SER A 220 11.04 -12.63 5.40
CA SER A 220 9.70 -12.41 4.86
C SER A 220 8.61 -12.50 5.93
N VAL A 221 8.70 -13.48 6.83
CA VAL A 221 7.79 -13.63 7.97
C VAL A 221 7.89 -12.44 8.92
N LEU A 222 9.10 -11.97 9.23
CA LEU A 222 9.31 -10.81 10.11
C LEU A 222 8.75 -9.51 9.49
N VAL A 223 8.98 -9.28 8.19
CA VAL A 223 8.37 -8.13 7.48
C VAL A 223 6.86 -8.20 7.56
N HIS A 224 6.27 -9.36 7.24
CA HIS A 224 4.82 -9.53 7.27
C HIS A 224 4.25 -9.35 8.68
N PHE A 225 4.85 -9.99 9.67
CA PHE A 225 4.46 -9.83 11.08
C PHE A 225 4.51 -8.37 11.52
N THR A 226 5.54 -7.63 11.11
CA THR A 226 5.66 -6.19 11.40
C THR A 226 4.51 -5.42 10.77
N VAL A 227 4.13 -5.73 9.52
CA VAL A 227 2.98 -5.11 8.84
C VAL A 227 1.67 -5.41 9.56
N LEU A 228 1.46 -6.62 10.04
CA LEU A 228 0.27 -6.98 10.80
C LEU A 228 0.25 -6.26 12.17
N LEU A 229 1.35 -6.29 12.90
CA LEU A 229 1.47 -5.69 14.23
C LEU A 229 1.24 -4.18 14.19
N TYR A 230 1.88 -3.45 13.27
CA TYR A 230 1.67 -2.01 13.18
C TYR A 230 0.23 -1.68 12.80
N SER A 231 -0.42 -2.47 11.94
CA SER A 231 -1.82 -2.25 11.57
C SER A 231 -2.78 -2.47 12.74
N LEU A 232 -2.49 -3.46 13.60
CA LEU A 232 -3.22 -3.70 14.86
C LEU A 232 -3.05 -2.52 15.83
N ILE A 233 -1.81 -2.07 16.04
CA ILE A 233 -1.52 -0.92 16.93
C ILE A 233 -2.29 0.32 16.45
N LEU A 234 -2.26 0.62 15.17
CA LEU A 234 -2.98 1.76 14.61
C LEU A 234 -4.51 1.61 14.73
N ALA A 235 -5.04 0.40 14.59
CA ALA A 235 -6.46 0.14 14.84
C ALA A 235 -6.81 0.43 16.31
N ILE A 236 -5.98 0.02 17.28
CA ILE A 236 -6.17 0.35 18.70
C ILE A 236 -6.09 1.87 18.91
N VAL A 237 -5.06 2.54 18.37
CA VAL A 237 -4.94 4.01 18.45
C VAL A 237 -6.18 4.70 17.87
N SER A 238 -6.75 4.16 16.80
CA SER A 238 -7.94 4.73 16.17
C SER A 238 -9.17 4.73 17.08
N THR A 239 -9.25 3.86 18.08
CA THR A 239 -10.37 3.84 19.04
C THR A 239 -10.40 5.07 19.94
N PHE A 240 -9.24 5.69 20.18
CA PHE A 240 -9.11 6.94 20.94
C PHE A 240 -9.42 8.19 20.11
N ILE A 241 -9.51 8.06 18.79
CA ILE A 241 -9.94 9.15 17.91
C ILE A 241 -11.45 9.25 17.96
N LYS A 242 -11.98 10.41 18.39
CA LYS A 242 -13.43 10.63 18.52
C LYS A 242 -14.15 10.34 17.21
N LYS A 243 -15.29 9.62 17.31
CA LYS A 243 -16.29 9.58 16.23
C LYS A 243 -16.80 11.01 16.04
N THR A 244 -16.56 11.60 14.90
CA THR A 244 -17.00 12.97 14.59
C THR A 244 -18.14 12.97 13.61
#